data_80c47b3b3e570fded877e900ebfc504c
#
_entry.id   80c47b3b3e570fded877e900ebfc504c
#
_cell.length_a   1.000
_cell.length_b   1.000
_cell.length_c   1.000
_cell.angle_alpha   90.00
_cell.angle_beta   90.00
_cell.angle_gamma   90.00
#
_symmetry.space_group_name_H-M   'P 1'
#
loop_
_entity.id
_entity.type
_entity.pdbx_description
1 polymer ?
#
loop_
_entity_poly.entity_id
_entity_poly.type
_entity_poly.pdbx_seq_one_letter_code
_entity_poly.pdbx_strand_id
1 'polypeptide(L)'
;MSGTSWDVVGIGENSVDVVYRLAAPLTPHGKMPVAGRSTLPGGQVATTLCTCSALGLSSRYFGTFGNDEHARVIRGAMETCGVDTRSALVRQAPNRHAVILVEEGTGDRTVLWQRDPALALRADEVPPDLLTSARLLHVDATDEAASLAAAALARSAGLPVTTDIDRVTERTAALIAAATLPILAEQVPAALTGESDPERALRALRQRHGGMLCVTLGARGAMLLDGDRLHHVSGCSVNAIDTTGAGDVFRGALIYALLRGDPPDLMLRFATAAAAVSCTRPGAIGGVPTLPEIEALEGTESGEGGR
;
A
#
# COMPACT_ATOMS: atom_id res chain seq x y z
N MET A 1 31.26 -3.83 -13.15
CA MET A 1 29.89 -3.49 -13.59
C MET A 1 29.15 -3.05 -12.34
N SER A 2 28.83 -1.75 -12.21
CA SER A 2 27.99 -1.26 -11.10
C SER A 2 26.59 -1.83 -11.32
N GLY A 3 26.25 -2.87 -10.56
CA GLY A 3 24.89 -3.40 -10.55
C GLY A 3 23.92 -2.29 -10.19
N THR A 4 22.78 -2.21 -10.87
CA THR A 4 21.70 -1.28 -10.53
C THR A 4 21.28 -1.54 -9.09
N SER A 5 21.41 -0.55 -8.21
CA SER A 5 20.97 -0.62 -6.83
C SER A 5 19.51 -0.18 -6.74
N TRP A 6 18.70 -0.88 -5.97
CA TRP A 6 17.29 -0.56 -5.75
C TRP A 6 17.08 -0.08 -4.33
N ASP A 7 16.41 1.06 -4.17
CA ASP A 7 16.02 1.51 -2.83
C ASP A 7 14.93 0.60 -2.26
N VAL A 8 13.94 0.23 -3.11
CA VAL A 8 12.81 -0.60 -2.69
C VAL A 8 12.56 -1.72 -3.69
N VAL A 9 12.44 -2.95 -3.20
CA VAL A 9 11.87 -4.08 -3.94
C VAL A 9 10.52 -4.40 -3.34
N GLY A 10 9.48 -4.50 -4.16
CA GLY A 10 8.11 -4.81 -3.73
C GLY A 10 7.60 -6.13 -4.28
N ILE A 11 6.92 -6.92 -3.43
CA ILE A 11 6.21 -8.15 -3.80
C ILE A 11 4.78 -8.09 -3.28
N GLY A 12 3.81 -8.20 -4.19
CA GLY A 12 2.39 -8.20 -3.81
C GLY A 12 1.46 -7.78 -4.93
N GLU A 13 0.35 -7.15 -4.55
CA GLU A 13 -0.75 -6.86 -5.45
C GLU A 13 -0.43 -5.76 -6.46
N ASN A 14 -0.75 -6.08 -7.68
CA ASN A 14 -1.05 -5.15 -8.76
C ASN A 14 -2.48 -5.44 -9.23
N SER A 15 -3.28 -4.41 -9.50
CA SER A 15 -4.67 -4.58 -9.92
C SER A 15 -5.16 -3.43 -10.78
N VAL A 16 -6.35 -3.60 -11.36
CA VAL A 16 -7.06 -2.55 -12.08
C VAL A 16 -8.48 -2.47 -11.55
N ASP A 17 -8.93 -1.27 -11.23
CA ASP A 17 -10.29 -0.99 -10.82
C ASP A 17 -11.10 -0.45 -12.01
N VAL A 18 -12.13 -1.17 -12.41
CA VAL A 18 -13.11 -0.73 -13.41
C VAL A 18 -14.30 -0.14 -12.67
N VAL A 19 -14.33 1.18 -12.57
CA VAL A 19 -15.33 1.91 -11.79
C VAL A 19 -16.50 2.28 -12.70
N TYR A 20 -17.71 1.91 -12.31
CA TYR A 20 -18.96 2.36 -12.92
C TYR A 20 -19.71 3.27 -11.94
N ARG A 21 -20.06 4.46 -12.39
CA ARG A 21 -20.89 5.40 -11.67
C ARG A 21 -22.34 5.16 -12.02
N LEU A 22 -23.19 5.01 -11.00
CA LEU A 22 -24.62 4.75 -11.13
C LEU A 22 -25.39 5.97 -10.64
N ALA A 23 -26.29 6.50 -11.47
CA ALA A 23 -27.17 7.61 -11.07
C ALA A 23 -28.24 7.21 -10.03
N ALA A 24 -28.49 5.91 -9.86
CA ALA A 24 -29.44 5.35 -8.90
C ALA A 24 -28.95 3.98 -8.42
N PRO A 25 -29.45 3.47 -7.26
CA PRO A 25 -29.11 2.16 -6.75
C PRO A 25 -29.34 1.04 -7.75
N LEU A 26 -28.48 0.01 -7.72
CA LEU A 26 -28.60 -1.14 -8.60
C LEU A 26 -29.92 -1.86 -8.38
N THR A 27 -30.73 -1.97 -9.45
CA THR A 27 -32.03 -2.66 -9.39
C THR A 27 -31.87 -4.10 -9.87
N PRO A 28 -32.17 -5.11 -9.02
CA PRO A 28 -32.17 -6.50 -9.43
C PRO A 28 -33.10 -6.73 -10.64
N HIS A 29 -32.63 -7.54 -11.61
CA HIS A 29 -33.36 -7.85 -12.85
C HIS A 29 -33.67 -6.66 -13.76
N GLY A 30 -33.20 -5.45 -13.42
CA GLY A 30 -33.38 -4.24 -14.22
C GLY A 30 -32.32 -4.06 -15.32
N LYS A 31 -32.57 -3.08 -16.18
CA LYS A 31 -31.58 -2.51 -17.10
C LYS A 31 -31.45 -1.03 -16.78
N MET A 32 -30.26 -0.56 -16.54
CA MET A 32 -30.02 0.83 -16.23
C MET A 32 -28.78 1.35 -16.96
N PRO A 33 -28.77 2.63 -17.38
CA PRO A 33 -27.58 3.25 -17.92
C PRO A 33 -26.54 3.48 -16.82
N VAL A 34 -25.27 3.49 -17.16
CA VAL A 34 -24.19 3.97 -16.29
C VAL A 34 -23.97 5.46 -16.55
N ALA A 35 -23.76 6.25 -15.50
CA ALA A 35 -23.46 7.68 -15.62
C ALA A 35 -22.01 7.92 -16.09
N GLY A 36 -21.11 6.98 -15.78
CA GLY A 36 -19.72 7.07 -16.20
C GLY A 36 -18.98 5.74 -16.00
N ARG A 37 -17.85 5.61 -16.71
CA ARG A 37 -16.90 4.48 -16.55
C ARG A 37 -15.49 5.01 -16.53
N SER A 38 -14.68 4.53 -15.60
CA SER A 38 -13.22 4.74 -15.58
C SER A 38 -12.48 3.42 -15.35
N THR A 39 -11.24 3.37 -15.81
CA THR A 39 -10.33 2.24 -15.57
C THR A 39 -9.11 2.80 -14.88
N LEU A 40 -8.92 2.43 -13.63
CA LEU A 40 -7.94 3.02 -12.72
C LEU A 40 -6.91 1.96 -12.32
N PRO A 41 -5.62 2.15 -12.62
CA PRO A 41 -4.57 1.27 -12.14
C PRO A 41 -4.39 1.42 -10.63
N GLY A 42 -4.14 0.31 -9.93
CA GLY A 42 -4.01 0.24 -8.47
C GLY A 42 -3.33 -1.04 -8.01
N GLY A 43 -3.66 -1.46 -6.80
CA GLY A 43 -3.03 -2.56 -6.08
C GLY A 43 -2.05 -2.06 -5.04
N GLN A 44 -2.03 -2.71 -3.88
CA GLN A 44 -1.34 -2.27 -2.68
C GLN A 44 0.16 -2.01 -2.95
N VAL A 45 0.90 -3.02 -3.39
CA VAL A 45 2.34 -2.88 -3.65
C VAL A 45 2.60 -2.01 -4.89
N ALA A 46 1.78 -2.12 -5.95
CA ALA A 46 1.95 -1.29 -7.14
C ALA A 46 1.86 0.20 -6.81
N THR A 47 0.84 0.63 -6.06
CA THR A 47 0.66 2.03 -5.63
C THR A 47 1.76 2.48 -4.67
N THR A 48 2.15 1.63 -3.71
CA THR A 48 3.28 1.91 -2.80
C THR A 48 4.58 2.16 -3.56
N LEU A 49 4.91 1.32 -4.55
CA LEU A 49 6.13 1.48 -5.37
C LEU A 49 6.07 2.72 -6.27
N CYS A 50 4.89 3.02 -6.86
CA CYS A 50 4.68 4.26 -7.61
C CYS A 50 4.91 5.49 -6.72
N THR A 51 4.45 5.46 -5.47
CA THR A 51 4.70 6.52 -4.50
C THR A 51 6.18 6.65 -4.17
N CYS A 52 6.87 5.54 -3.89
CA CYS A 52 8.31 5.53 -3.67
C CYS A 52 9.07 6.17 -4.85
N SER A 53 8.71 5.79 -6.08
CA SER A 53 9.34 6.34 -7.29
C SER A 53 9.06 7.83 -7.49
N ALA A 54 7.83 8.28 -7.24
CA ALA A 54 7.46 9.70 -7.33
C ALA A 54 8.22 10.57 -6.31
N LEU A 55 8.62 9.97 -5.19
CA LEU A 55 9.46 10.62 -4.17
C LEU A 55 10.97 10.48 -4.45
N GLY A 56 11.36 9.91 -5.59
CA GLY A 56 12.75 9.84 -6.05
C GLY A 56 13.51 8.57 -5.65
N LEU A 57 12.84 7.55 -5.08
CA LEU A 57 13.46 6.25 -4.80
C LEU A 57 13.46 5.37 -6.06
N SER A 58 14.53 4.59 -6.24
CA SER A 58 14.56 3.55 -7.27
C SER A 58 13.76 2.33 -6.81
N SER A 59 12.70 1.98 -7.55
CA SER A 59 11.74 0.94 -7.15
C SER A 59 11.68 -0.19 -8.16
N ARG A 60 11.65 -1.44 -7.67
CA ARG A 60 11.48 -2.66 -8.48
C ARG A 60 10.29 -3.45 -7.99
N TYR A 61 9.46 -3.88 -8.92
CA TYR A 61 8.37 -4.82 -8.68
C TYR A 61 8.79 -6.25 -9.07
N PHE A 62 8.59 -7.20 -8.16
CA PHE A 62 8.64 -8.62 -8.43
C PHE A 62 7.31 -9.26 -8.04
N GLY A 63 6.64 -9.89 -9.00
CA GLY A 63 5.31 -10.49 -8.82
C GLY A 63 4.81 -11.05 -10.13
N THR A 64 3.51 -11.20 -10.26
CA THR A 64 2.88 -11.77 -11.45
C THR A 64 1.95 -10.79 -12.13
N PHE A 65 2.03 -10.72 -13.45
CA PHE A 65 1.03 -10.10 -14.31
C PHE A 65 0.29 -11.18 -15.10
N GLY A 66 -0.98 -10.91 -15.41
CA GLY A 66 -1.70 -11.62 -16.46
C GLY A 66 -1.20 -11.26 -17.86
N ASN A 67 -1.91 -11.72 -18.87
CA ASN A 67 -1.60 -11.44 -20.29
C ASN A 67 -2.72 -10.71 -21.04
N ASP A 68 -3.65 -10.10 -20.28
CA ASP A 68 -4.82 -9.40 -20.80
C ASP A 68 -4.64 -7.86 -20.85
N GLU A 69 -5.71 -7.14 -21.14
CA GLU A 69 -5.75 -5.68 -21.19
C GLU A 69 -5.46 -5.06 -19.82
N HIS A 70 -5.99 -5.64 -18.73
CA HIS A 70 -5.75 -5.14 -17.38
C HIS A 70 -4.27 -5.22 -17.02
N ALA A 71 -3.59 -6.32 -17.40
CA ALA A 71 -2.15 -6.45 -17.21
C ALA A 71 -1.36 -5.34 -17.92
N ARG A 72 -1.77 -4.99 -19.17
CA ARG A 72 -1.13 -3.90 -19.92
C ARG A 72 -1.35 -2.54 -19.27
N VAL A 73 -2.56 -2.27 -18.77
CA VAL A 73 -2.90 -1.02 -18.09
C VAL A 73 -2.08 -0.82 -16.83
N ILE A 74 -2.08 -1.80 -15.92
CA ILE A 74 -1.36 -1.65 -14.64
C ILE A 74 0.15 -1.63 -14.84
N ARG A 75 0.69 -2.50 -15.68
CA ARG A 75 2.12 -2.52 -15.98
C ARG A 75 2.60 -1.21 -16.59
N GLY A 76 1.88 -0.68 -17.58
CA GLY A 76 2.19 0.61 -18.20
C GLY A 76 2.12 1.77 -17.22
N ALA A 77 1.16 1.77 -16.29
CA ALA A 77 1.07 2.78 -15.23
C ALA A 77 2.28 2.72 -14.29
N MET A 78 2.68 1.53 -13.83
CA MET A 78 3.86 1.36 -12.98
C MET A 78 5.15 1.80 -13.68
N GLU A 79 5.33 1.42 -14.95
CA GLU A 79 6.49 1.83 -15.77
C GLU A 79 6.52 3.35 -15.99
N THR A 80 5.36 3.98 -16.17
CA THR A 80 5.24 5.46 -16.28
C THR A 80 5.63 6.15 -14.97
N CYS A 81 5.34 5.55 -13.82
CA CYS A 81 5.81 6.02 -12.51
C CYS A 81 7.32 5.80 -12.28
N GLY A 82 8.00 5.06 -13.16
CA GLY A 82 9.43 4.76 -13.02
C GLY A 82 9.73 3.46 -12.25
N VAL A 83 8.73 2.61 -12.00
CA VAL A 83 8.93 1.30 -11.36
C VAL A 83 9.47 0.29 -12.37
N ASP A 84 10.57 -0.39 -12.04
CA ASP A 84 11.10 -1.48 -12.86
C ASP A 84 10.25 -2.76 -12.70
N THR A 85 9.58 -3.16 -13.79
CA THR A 85 8.74 -4.36 -13.83
C THR A 85 9.36 -5.52 -14.62
N ARG A 86 10.60 -5.39 -15.08
CA ARG A 86 11.25 -6.37 -16.01
C ARG A 86 11.45 -7.75 -15.40
N SER A 87 11.57 -7.84 -14.08
CA SER A 87 11.73 -9.11 -13.35
C SER A 87 10.40 -9.81 -13.06
N ALA A 88 9.26 -9.17 -13.28
CA ALA A 88 7.96 -9.74 -13.00
C ALA A 88 7.61 -10.88 -13.96
N LEU A 89 6.92 -11.89 -13.45
CA LEU A 89 6.47 -13.05 -14.22
C LEU A 89 5.18 -12.73 -14.97
N VAL A 90 5.00 -13.30 -16.16
CA VAL A 90 3.76 -13.19 -16.93
C VAL A 90 3.07 -14.54 -16.98
N ARG A 91 1.77 -14.59 -16.65
CA ARG A 91 0.94 -15.79 -16.64
C ARG A 91 -0.10 -15.75 -17.74
N GLN A 92 -0.45 -16.92 -18.26
CA GLN A 92 -1.58 -17.08 -19.20
C GLN A 92 -2.91 -17.10 -18.40
N ALA A 93 -3.28 -15.93 -17.86
CA ALA A 93 -4.45 -15.74 -17.00
C ALA A 93 -4.88 -14.27 -17.05
N PRO A 94 -6.16 -13.94 -16.75
CA PRO A 94 -6.59 -12.56 -16.58
C PRO A 94 -5.89 -11.94 -15.37
N ASN A 95 -5.50 -10.66 -15.49
CA ASN A 95 -4.89 -9.93 -14.38
C ASN A 95 -5.90 -9.69 -13.24
N ARG A 96 -5.38 -9.46 -12.04
CA ARG A 96 -6.21 -9.06 -10.89
C ARG A 96 -6.94 -7.78 -11.23
N HIS A 97 -8.26 -7.78 -11.00
CA HIS A 97 -9.09 -6.59 -11.22
C HIS A 97 -10.31 -6.58 -10.31
N ALA A 98 -10.88 -5.41 -10.12
CA ALA A 98 -12.16 -5.22 -9.48
C ALA A 98 -13.11 -4.44 -10.39
N VAL A 99 -14.40 -4.78 -10.33
CA VAL A 99 -15.49 -3.93 -10.81
C VAL A 99 -16.07 -3.23 -9.60
N ILE A 100 -16.05 -1.91 -9.62
CA ILE A 100 -16.54 -1.07 -8.53
C ILE A 100 -17.77 -0.32 -9.01
N LEU A 101 -18.90 -0.54 -8.35
CA LEU A 101 -20.13 0.20 -8.58
C LEU A 101 -20.21 1.30 -7.54
N VAL A 102 -20.31 2.55 -7.96
CA VAL A 102 -20.41 3.74 -7.10
C VAL A 102 -21.75 4.40 -7.34
N GLU A 103 -22.57 4.54 -6.31
CA GLU A 103 -23.83 5.27 -6.36
C GLU A 103 -23.57 6.76 -6.15
N GLU A 104 -23.86 7.60 -7.17
CA GLU A 104 -23.55 9.05 -7.12
C GLU A 104 -24.30 9.79 -6.00
N GLY A 105 -25.50 9.33 -5.67
CA GLY A 105 -26.35 10.00 -4.66
C GLY A 105 -25.89 9.80 -3.22
N THR A 106 -25.36 8.62 -2.89
CA THR A 106 -24.93 8.23 -1.54
C THR A 106 -23.44 8.09 -1.38
N GLY A 107 -22.70 7.88 -2.47
CA GLY A 107 -21.29 7.52 -2.46
C GLY A 107 -21.02 6.06 -2.07
N ASP A 108 -22.07 5.26 -1.90
CA ASP A 108 -21.96 3.85 -1.54
C ASP A 108 -21.22 3.06 -2.63
N ARG A 109 -20.43 2.07 -2.21
CA ARG A 109 -19.60 1.26 -3.11
C ARG A 109 -19.90 -0.22 -2.96
N THR A 110 -20.09 -0.89 -4.09
CA THR A 110 -20.08 -2.35 -4.18
C THR A 110 -18.86 -2.78 -4.97
N VAL A 111 -18.03 -3.63 -4.39
CA VAL A 111 -16.78 -4.11 -5.00
C VAL A 111 -16.91 -5.59 -5.35
N LEU A 112 -16.74 -5.91 -6.62
CA LEU A 112 -16.69 -7.27 -7.17
C LEU A 112 -15.25 -7.49 -7.67
N TRP A 113 -14.50 -8.37 -7.02
CA TRP A 113 -13.11 -8.59 -7.40
C TRP A 113 -12.89 -9.98 -8.01
N GLN A 114 -11.93 -10.08 -8.92
CA GLN A 114 -11.49 -11.33 -9.53
C GLN A 114 -9.97 -11.49 -9.34
N ARG A 115 -9.60 -12.68 -8.83
CA ARG A 115 -8.21 -13.12 -8.71
C ARG A 115 -8.11 -14.54 -9.23
N ASP A 116 -7.43 -14.71 -10.36
CA ASP A 116 -7.18 -16.05 -10.92
C ASP A 116 -6.08 -16.74 -10.11
N PRO A 117 -6.28 -17.99 -9.63
CA PRO A 117 -5.25 -18.73 -8.89
C PRO A 117 -3.94 -18.92 -9.66
N ALA A 118 -3.98 -18.92 -10.99
CA ALA A 118 -2.77 -19.02 -11.82
C ALA A 118 -1.82 -17.82 -11.66
N LEU A 119 -2.35 -16.68 -11.15
CA LEU A 119 -1.54 -15.49 -10.85
C LEU A 119 -0.84 -15.56 -9.49
N ALA A 120 -1.08 -16.59 -8.67
CA ALA A 120 -0.39 -16.69 -7.39
C ALA A 120 1.11 -16.82 -7.59
N LEU A 121 1.88 -15.96 -6.93
CA LEU A 121 3.33 -16.10 -6.84
C LEU A 121 3.65 -17.13 -5.76
N ARG A 122 4.44 -18.16 -6.13
CA ARG A 122 4.83 -19.20 -5.18
C ARG A 122 6.15 -18.84 -4.50
N ALA A 123 6.37 -19.43 -3.32
CA ALA A 123 7.59 -19.21 -2.54
C ALA A 123 8.87 -19.67 -3.27
N ASP A 124 8.78 -20.74 -4.05
CA ASP A 124 9.89 -21.30 -4.83
C ASP A 124 10.24 -20.52 -6.11
N GLU A 125 9.40 -19.54 -6.47
CA GLU A 125 9.62 -18.63 -7.60
C GLU A 125 10.36 -17.34 -7.21
N VAL A 126 10.55 -17.08 -5.90
CA VAL A 126 11.30 -15.92 -5.43
C VAL A 126 12.79 -16.18 -5.62
N PRO A 127 13.49 -15.43 -6.51
CA PRO A 127 14.89 -15.68 -6.78
C PRO A 127 15.75 -15.37 -5.54
N PRO A 128 16.74 -16.22 -5.19
CA PRO A 128 17.62 -15.98 -4.04
C PRO A 128 18.40 -14.68 -4.11
N ASP A 129 18.68 -14.19 -5.30
CA ASP A 129 19.46 -12.98 -5.59
C ASP A 129 18.56 -11.73 -5.79
N LEU A 130 17.24 -11.86 -5.65
CA LEU A 130 16.28 -10.76 -5.85
C LEU A 130 16.66 -9.48 -5.09
N LEU A 131 17.17 -9.65 -3.88
CA LEU A 131 17.45 -8.57 -2.93
C LEU A 131 18.94 -8.19 -2.86
N THR A 132 19.82 -8.77 -3.70
CA THR A 132 21.29 -8.58 -3.61
C THR A 132 21.72 -7.10 -3.67
N SER A 133 20.93 -6.26 -4.33
CA SER A 133 21.21 -4.81 -4.47
C SER A 133 20.06 -3.94 -3.96
N ALA A 134 19.21 -4.48 -3.07
CA ALA A 134 18.11 -3.74 -2.47
C ALA A 134 18.51 -3.09 -1.14
N ARG A 135 17.82 -1.99 -0.77
CA ARG A 135 17.94 -1.37 0.56
C ARG A 135 16.77 -1.74 1.48
N LEU A 136 15.61 -2.07 0.91
CA LEU A 136 14.40 -2.41 1.65
C LEU A 136 13.52 -3.36 0.83
N LEU A 137 12.85 -4.28 1.51
CA LEU A 137 11.77 -5.10 0.96
C LEU A 137 10.41 -4.60 1.48
N HIS A 138 9.45 -4.41 0.56
CA HIS A 138 8.05 -4.18 0.90
C HIS A 138 7.17 -5.33 0.39
N VAL A 139 6.28 -5.84 1.24
CA VAL A 139 5.38 -6.95 0.88
C VAL A 139 3.96 -6.71 1.40
N ASP A 140 2.97 -7.33 0.76
CA ASP A 140 1.59 -7.40 1.25
C ASP A 140 1.14 -8.83 1.57
N ALA A 141 -0.13 -8.97 1.92
CA ALA A 141 -0.77 -10.24 2.24
C ALA A 141 -1.44 -10.92 1.03
N THR A 142 -1.12 -10.54 -0.20
CA THR A 142 -1.75 -11.11 -1.41
C THR A 142 -1.15 -12.47 -1.76
N ASP A 143 0.17 -12.56 -1.85
CA ASP A 143 0.91 -13.81 -2.13
C ASP A 143 1.76 -14.17 -0.90
N GLU A 144 1.12 -14.44 0.24
CA GLU A 144 1.76 -14.56 1.57
C GLU A 144 2.93 -15.54 1.63
N ALA A 145 2.87 -16.67 0.89
CA ALA A 145 3.96 -17.64 0.88
C ALA A 145 5.23 -17.06 0.23
N ALA A 146 5.07 -16.33 -0.88
CA ALA A 146 6.18 -15.64 -1.54
C ALA A 146 6.68 -14.46 -0.71
N SER A 147 5.76 -13.70 -0.10
CA SER A 147 6.09 -12.59 0.81
C SER A 147 6.95 -13.06 1.99
N LEU A 148 6.60 -14.19 2.61
CA LEU A 148 7.38 -14.80 3.70
C LEU A 148 8.74 -15.32 3.23
N ALA A 149 8.82 -15.95 2.04
CA ALA A 149 10.08 -16.41 1.47
C ALA A 149 11.02 -15.22 1.20
N ALA A 150 10.52 -14.15 0.59
CA ALA A 150 11.29 -12.93 0.36
C ALA A 150 11.72 -12.24 1.67
N ALA A 151 10.84 -12.18 2.67
CA ALA A 151 11.17 -11.62 3.98
C ALA A 151 12.28 -12.43 4.69
N ALA A 152 12.31 -13.75 4.51
CA ALA A 152 13.41 -14.58 5.02
C ALA A 152 14.74 -14.24 4.34
N LEU A 153 14.75 -14.03 3.02
CA LEU A 153 15.94 -13.58 2.28
C LEU A 153 16.39 -12.19 2.75
N ALA A 154 15.46 -11.23 2.90
CA ALA A 154 15.75 -9.89 3.39
C ALA A 154 16.40 -9.93 4.78
N ARG A 155 15.84 -10.69 5.72
CA ARG A 155 16.39 -10.85 7.06
C ARG A 155 17.79 -11.44 7.05
N SER A 156 18.04 -12.45 6.22
CA SER A 156 19.36 -13.07 6.07
C SER A 156 20.40 -12.08 5.52
N ALA A 157 19.95 -11.10 4.73
CA ALA A 157 20.78 -10.01 4.20
C ALA A 157 20.84 -8.78 5.12
N GLY A 158 20.17 -8.79 6.28
CA GLY A 158 20.11 -7.65 7.20
C GLY A 158 19.28 -6.45 6.68
N LEU A 159 18.42 -6.69 5.69
CA LEU A 159 17.58 -5.64 5.10
C LEU A 159 16.29 -5.43 5.90
N PRO A 160 15.83 -4.19 6.04
CA PRO A 160 14.53 -3.90 6.61
C PRO A 160 13.41 -4.44 5.72
N VAL A 161 12.34 -4.89 6.37
CA VAL A 161 11.11 -5.38 5.74
C VAL A 161 9.93 -4.56 6.25
N THR A 162 9.16 -3.98 5.33
CA THR A 162 7.86 -3.35 5.62
C THR A 162 6.73 -4.17 5.02
N THR A 163 5.54 -4.09 5.63
CA THR A 163 4.38 -4.83 5.11
C THR A 163 3.16 -3.94 4.94
N ASP A 164 2.26 -4.37 4.07
CA ASP A 164 0.87 -3.93 4.04
C ASP A 164 -0.05 -5.07 4.50
N ILE A 165 -0.69 -4.89 5.66
CA ILE A 165 -1.62 -5.88 6.20
C ILE A 165 -2.96 -5.22 6.45
N ASP A 166 -3.94 -5.48 5.57
CA ASP A 166 -5.28 -4.92 5.58
C ASP A 166 -6.35 -5.88 6.16
N ARG A 167 -6.02 -7.15 6.29
CA ARG A 167 -6.90 -8.21 6.80
C ARG A 167 -6.12 -9.26 7.59
N VAL A 168 -6.85 -9.99 8.44
CA VAL A 168 -6.28 -11.12 9.18
C VAL A 168 -6.46 -12.42 8.41
N THR A 169 -5.37 -13.16 8.27
CA THR A 169 -5.30 -14.50 7.68
C THR A 169 -4.57 -15.43 8.66
N GLU A 170 -4.49 -16.71 8.32
CA GLU A 170 -3.70 -17.68 9.10
C GLU A 170 -2.20 -17.33 9.16
N ARG A 171 -1.68 -16.57 8.20
CA ARG A 171 -0.26 -16.20 8.09
C ARG A 171 0.06 -14.79 8.57
N THR A 172 -0.94 -14.01 8.96
CA THR A 172 -0.74 -12.62 9.40
C THR A 172 0.28 -12.50 10.53
N ALA A 173 0.21 -13.38 11.54
CA ALA A 173 1.18 -13.39 12.63
C ALA A 173 2.62 -13.65 12.16
N ALA A 174 2.79 -14.52 11.16
CA ALA A 174 4.09 -14.81 10.57
C ALA A 174 4.62 -13.61 9.74
N LEU A 175 3.76 -12.91 8.99
CA LEU A 175 4.12 -11.69 8.25
C LEU A 175 4.55 -10.57 9.21
N ILE A 176 3.80 -10.35 10.30
CA ILE A 176 4.18 -9.38 11.33
C ILE A 176 5.55 -9.73 11.92
N ALA A 177 5.78 -10.99 12.28
CA ALA A 177 7.05 -11.44 12.86
C ALA A 177 8.23 -11.35 11.88
N ALA A 178 7.98 -11.45 10.58
CA ALA A 178 8.99 -11.36 9.54
C ALA A 178 9.39 -9.91 9.21
N ALA A 179 8.52 -8.93 9.47
CA ALA A 179 8.75 -7.51 9.18
C ALA A 179 9.60 -6.82 10.27
N THR A 180 10.32 -5.77 9.90
CA THR A 180 10.95 -4.82 10.83
C THR A 180 10.00 -3.67 11.19
N LEU A 181 9.12 -3.32 10.25
CA LEU A 181 8.06 -2.32 10.42
C LEU A 181 6.78 -2.82 9.72
N PRO A 182 5.96 -3.66 10.37
CA PRO A 182 4.63 -3.98 9.86
C PRO A 182 3.73 -2.75 9.94
N ILE A 183 3.01 -2.48 8.83
CA ILE A 183 2.03 -1.39 8.72
C ILE A 183 0.66 -2.03 8.59
N LEU A 184 -0.18 -1.82 9.59
CA LEU A 184 -1.44 -2.49 9.78
C LEU A 184 -2.60 -1.53 9.48
N ALA A 185 -3.65 -2.01 8.83
CA ALA A 185 -4.90 -1.27 8.77
C ALA A 185 -5.62 -1.33 10.12
N GLU A 186 -6.48 -0.34 10.40
CA GLU A 186 -7.13 -0.09 11.69
C GLU A 186 -7.77 -1.33 12.34
N GLN A 187 -8.41 -2.16 11.55
CA GLN A 187 -9.13 -3.35 12.06
C GLN A 187 -8.20 -4.51 12.45
N VAL A 188 -6.97 -4.55 11.95
CA VAL A 188 -6.06 -5.70 12.10
C VAL A 188 -5.57 -5.88 13.54
N PRO A 189 -5.06 -4.84 14.24
CA PRO A 189 -4.64 -5.00 15.62
C PRO A 189 -5.75 -5.50 16.54
N ALA A 190 -6.95 -4.95 16.42
CA ALA A 190 -8.10 -5.35 17.21
C ALA A 190 -8.50 -6.82 16.97
N ALA A 191 -8.50 -7.25 15.71
CA ALA A 191 -8.83 -8.63 15.35
C ALA A 191 -7.78 -9.65 15.86
N LEU A 192 -6.51 -9.24 16.01
CA LEU A 192 -5.45 -10.11 16.50
C LEU A 192 -5.35 -10.17 18.02
N THR A 193 -5.76 -9.11 18.72
CA THR A 193 -5.54 -8.97 20.17
C THR A 193 -6.81 -8.99 21.00
N GLY A 194 -7.96 -8.70 20.40
CA GLY A 194 -9.23 -8.47 21.08
C GLY A 194 -9.35 -7.08 21.71
N GLU A 195 -8.32 -6.23 21.61
CA GLU A 195 -8.31 -4.87 22.15
C GLU A 195 -8.90 -3.90 21.12
N SER A 196 -9.95 -3.19 21.50
CA SER A 196 -10.60 -2.21 20.60
C SER A 196 -9.86 -0.87 20.53
N ASP A 197 -9.07 -0.53 21.55
CA ASP A 197 -8.24 0.66 21.56
C ASP A 197 -6.95 0.43 20.77
N PRO A 198 -6.63 1.24 19.75
CA PRO A 198 -5.48 1.02 18.89
C PRO A 198 -4.13 1.04 19.62
N GLU A 199 -3.96 1.89 20.64
CA GLU A 199 -2.74 1.93 21.43
C GLU A 199 -2.56 0.64 22.23
N ARG A 200 -3.60 0.18 22.93
CA ARG A 200 -3.57 -1.06 23.70
C ARG A 200 -3.31 -2.26 22.81
N ALA A 201 -3.94 -2.28 21.61
CA ALA A 201 -3.70 -3.34 20.64
C ALA A 201 -2.26 -3.36 20.12
N LEU A 202 -1.65 -2.21 19.83
CA LEU A 202 -0.23 -2.12 19.43
C LEU A 202 0.68 -2.58 20.59
N ARG A 203 0.41 -2.19 21.83
CA ARG A 203 1.19 -2.62 23.01
C ARG A 203 1.07 -4.12 23.26
N ALA A 204 -0.09 -4.71 23.02
CA ALA A 204 -0.27 -6.17 23.09
C ALA A 204 0.51 -6.91 21.99
N LEU A 205 0.51 -6.38 20.76
CA LEU A 205 1.31 -6.93 19.65
C LEU A 205 2.82 -6.79 19.90
N ARG A 206 3.25 -5.71 20.56
CA ARG A 206 4.65 -5.46 20.94
C ARG A 206 5.28 -6.61 21.73
N GLN A 207 4.50 -7.31 22.54
CA GLN A 207 5.00 -8.47 23.30
C GLN A 207 5.50 -9.62 22.41
N ARG A 208 5.09 -9.63 21.13
CA ARG A 208 5.43 -10.67 20.15
C ARG A 208 6.27 -10.15 18.98
N HIS A 209 6.57 -8.82 18.98
CA HIS A 209 7.28 -8.17 17.87
C HIS A 209 8.34 -7.20 18.40
N GLY A 210 9.59 -7.40 17.98
CA GLY A 210 10.74 -6.62 18.48
C GLY A 210 10.99 -5.28 17.76
N GLY A 211 10.40 -5.08 16.57
CA GLY A 211 10.58 -3.88 15.75
C GLY A 211 9.54 -2.79 16.00
N MET A 212 9.50 -1.78 15.14
CA MET A 212 8.43 -0.78 15.14
C MET A 212 7.11 -1.41 14.69
N LEU A 213 5.98 -0.87 15.19
CA LEU A 213 4.62 -1.26 14.78
C LEU A 213 3.86 -0.02 14.36
N CYS A 214 3.29 -0.01 13.17
CA CYS A 214 2.50 1.11 12.66
C CYS A 214 1.04 0.67 12.39
N VAL A 215 0.08 1.55 12.71
CA VAL A 215 -1.33 1.39 12.36
C VAL A 215 -1.85 2.66 11.71
N THR A 216 -2.54 2.53 10.59
CA THR A 216 -3.27 3.63 9.94
C THR A 216 -4.71 3.66 10.45
N LEU A 217 -5.25 4.86 10.72
CA LEU A 217 -6.55 5.09 11.35
C LEU A 217 -7.50 5.90 10.44
N GLY A 218 -7.28 5.86 9.13
CA GLY A 218 -8.04 6.64 8.14
C GLY A 218 -7.97 8.14 8.42
N ALA A 219 -9.11 8.82 8.46
CA ALA A 219 -9.16 10.27 8.74
C ALA A 219 -8.64 10.67 10.14
N ARG A 220 -8.47 9.71 11.05
CA ARG A 220 -7.87 9.95 12.37
C ARG A 220 -6.34 9.92 12.37
N GLY A 221 -5.71 9.69 11.21
CA GLY A 221 -4.26 9.70 11.04
C GLY A 221 -3.60 8.35 11.25
N ALA A 222 -2.52 8.30 12.03
CA ALA A 222 -1.76 7.07 12.23
C ALA A 222 -1.02 7.05 13.57
N MET A 223 -0.72 5.85 14.06
CA MET A 223 0.10 5.61 15.24
C MET A 223 1.30 4.74 14.89
N LEU A 224 2.45 5.00 15.52
CA LEU A 224 3.66 4.19 15.44
C LEU A 224 4.21 3.96 16.84
N LEU A 225 4.40 2.70 17.19
CA LEU A 225 5.03 2.29 18.44
C LEU A 225 6.49 1.90 18.15
N ASP A 226 7.43 2.68 18.70
CA ASP A 226 8.87 2.44 18.65
C ASP A 226 9.40 2.15 20.06
N GLY A 227 9.80 0.92 20.31
CA GLY A 227 10.02 0.48 21.68
C GLY A 227 8.76 0.65 22.52
N ASP A 228 8.86 1.40 23.61
CA ASP A 228 7.72 1.74 24.48
C ASP A 228 7.11 3.11 24.17
N ARG A 229 7.73 3.85 23.24
CA ARG A 229 7.27 5.20 22.88
C ARG A 229 6.23 5.11 21.75
N LEU A 230 5.05 5.63 22.06
CA LEU A 230 3.98 5.81 21.07
C LEU A 230 4.09 7.20 20.44
N HIS A 231 4.06 7.21 19.11
CA HIS A 231 3.91 8.41 18.29
C HIS A 231 2.50 8.38 17.68
N HIS A 232 1.81 9.50 17.68
CA HIS A 232 0.50 9.66 17.08
C HIS A 232 0.45 10.98 16.30
N VAL A 233 -0.04 10.91 15.07
CA VAL A 233 -0.28 12.07 14.20
C VAL A 233 -1.73 12.02 13.73
N SER A 234 -2.45 13.13 13.93
CA SER A 234 -3.81 13.28 13.43
C SER A 234 -3.85 13.35 11.90
N GLY A 235 -4.96 12.98 11.30
CA GLY A 235 -5.14 13.13 9.86
C GLY A 235 -5.19 14.58 9.43
N CYS A 236 -4.67 14.88 8.25
CA CYS A 236 -4.74 16.23 7.66
C CYS A 236 -6.13 16.47 7.05
N SER A 237 -6.66 17.69 7.23
CA SER A 237 -7.96 18.08 6.68
C SER A 237 -7.82 18.45 5.20
N VAL A 238 -8.47 17.70 4.33
CA VAL A 238 -8.50 17.95 2.88
C VAL A 238 -9.91 17.76 2.32
N ASN A 239 -10.20 18.36 1.15
CA ASN A 239 -11.41 18.07 0.41
C ASN A 239 -11.25 16.74 -0.34
N ALA A 240 -11.60 15.63 0.31
CA ALA A 240 -11.43 14.30 -0.24
C ALA A 240 -12.40 14.02 -1.40
N ILE A 241 -11.85 13.60 -2.54
CA ILE A 241 -12.60 13.17 -3.75
C ILE A 241 -12.67 11.65 -3.81
N ASP A 242 -11.53 10.97 -3.53
CA ASP A 242 -11.41 9.52 -3.56
C ASP A 242 -10.35 9.06 -2.57
N THR A 243 -10.68 8.14 -1.69
CA THR A 243 -9.77 7.61 -0.67
C THR A 243 -9.07 6.31 -1.09
N THR A 244 -9.30 5.86 -2.35
CA THR A 244 -8.68 4.65 -2.88
C THR A 244 -7.16 4.82 -2.95
N GLY A 245 -6.43 3.86 -2.39
CA GLY A 245 -4.97 3.88 -2.38
C GLY A 245 -4.31 4.81 -1.36
N ALA A 246 -5.07 5.55 -0.53
CA ALA A 246 -4.49 6.43 0.48
C ALA A 246 -3.58 5.69 1.46
N GLY A 247 -3.97 4.46 1.85
CA GLY A 247 -3.14 3.58 2.67
C GLY A 247 -1.83 3.18 1.99
N ASP A 248 -1.88 2.91 0.68
CA ASP A 248 -0.71 2.50 -0.09
C ASP A 248 0.26 3.68 -0.29
N VAL A 249 -0.28 4.88 -0.54
CA VAL A 249 0.48 6.14 -0.58
C VAL A 249 1.13 6.41 0.77
N PHE A 250 0.39 6.24 1.88
CA PHE A 250 0.96 6.33 3.23
C PHE A 250 2.18 5.44 3.39
N ARG A 251 2.08 4.16 2.95
CA ARG A 251 3.19 3.18 3.05
C ARG A 251 4.39 3.60 2.22
N GLY A 252 4.18 4.05 0.99
CA GLY A 252 5.25 4.52 0.13
C GLY A 252 5.98 5.74 0.71
N ALA A 253 5.24 6.70 1.26
CA ALA A 253 5.79 7.86 1.92
C ALA A 253 6.50 7.52 3.25
N LEU A 254 5.95 6.56 4.02
CA LEU A 254 6.60 6.07 5.24
C LEU A 254 7.93 5.36 4.93
N ILE A 255 7.98 4.57 3.85
CA ILE A 255 9.21 3.92 3.37
C ILE A 255 10.24 4.98 2.96
N TYR A 256 9.83 6.02 2.24
CA TYR A 256 10.71 7.12 1.85
C TYR A 256 11.32 7.79 3.08
N ALA A 257 10.52 8.16 4.07
CA ALA A 257 10.98 8.79 5.31
C ALA A 257 11.88 7.83 6.13
N LEU A 258 11.56 6.54 6.19
CA LEU A 258 12.39 5.52 6.84
C LEU A 258 13.78 5.40 6.18
N LEU A 259 13.85 5.35 4.84
CA LEU A 259 15.13 5.24 4.12
C LEU A 259 15.96 6.53 4.17
N ARG A 260 15.33 7.67 4.43
CA ARG A 260 15.98 8.96 4.70
C ARG A 260 16.55 9.03 6.13
N GLY A 261 16.09 8.15 7.03
CA GLY A 261 16.53 8.11 8.43
C GLY A 261 15.79 9.11 9.33
N ASP A 262 14.58 9.51 8.95
CA ASP A 262 13.77 10.42 9.74
C ASP A 262 13.34 9.78 11.08
N PRO A 263 13.18 10.58 12.14
CA PRO A 263 12.60 10.09 13.38
C PRO A 263 11.11 9.75 13.22
N PRO A 264 10.56 8.84 14.06
CA PRO A 264 9.22 8.28 13.89
C PRO A 264 8.08 9.30 13.78
N ASP A 265 8.15 10.41 14.49
CA ASP A 265 7.14 11.48 14.41
C ASP A 265 7.16 12.21 13.06
N LEU A 266 8.33 12.47 12.49
CA LEU A 266 8.46 13.04 11.16
C LEU A 266 8.04 12.04 10.07
N MET A 267 8.39 10.76 10.23
CA MET A 267 7.93 9.70 9.33
C MET A 267 6.40 9.65 9.26
N LEU A 268 5.72 9.69 10.42
CA LEU A 268 4.26 9.68 10.48
C LEU A 268 3.62 10.93 9.87
N ARG A 269 4.14 12.13 10.16
CA ARG A 269 3.63 13.38 9.60
C ARG A 269 3.70 13.37 8.09
N PHE A 270 4.87 13.08 7.55
CA PHE A 270 5.09 13.02 6.11
C PHE A 270 4.18 12.01 5.42
N ALA A 271 4.06 10.79 5.97
CA ALA A 271 3.21 9.75 5.41
C ALA A 271 1.72 10.10 5.49
N THR A 272 1.28 10.76 6.59
CA THR A 272 -0.10 11.20 6.77
C THR A 272 -0.46 12.33 5.79
N ALA A 273 0.44 13.30 5.61
CA ALA A 273 0.27 14.37 4.63
C ALA A 273 0.20 13.82 3.20
N ALA A 274 1.08 12.89 2.83
CA ALA A 274 1.08 12.23 1.52
C ALA A 274 -0.26 11.52 1.26
N ALA A 275 -0.75 10.74 2.23
CA ALA A 275 -2.05 10.07 2.15
C ALA A 275 -3.21 11.06 2.00
N ALA A 276 -3.19 12.18 2.70
CA ALA A 276 -4.21 13.20 2.59
C ALA A 276 -4.22 13.87 1.21
N VAL A 277 -3.05 14.24 0.66
CA VAL A 277 -2.93 14.78 -0.70
C VAL A 277 -3.49 13.79 -1.73
N SER A 278 -3.20 12.49 -1.59
CA SER A 278 -3.71 11.48 -2.53
C SER A 278 -5.23 11.44 -2.58
N CYS A 279 -5.91 11.69 -1.47
CA CYS A 279 -7.37 11.71 -1.41
C CYS A 279 -8.02 12.85 -2.22
N THR A 280 -7.27 13.85 -2.66
CA THR A 280 -7.78 14.97 -3.47
C THR A 280 -7.91 14.66 -4.96
N ARG A 281 -7.57 13.45 -5.39
CA ARG A 281 -7.59 12.99 -6.79
C ARG A 281 -8.20 11.60 -6.90
N PRO A 282 -8.75 11.24 -8.09
CA PRO A 282 -9.33 9.93 -8.28
C PRO A 282 -8.27 8.84 -8.49
N GLY A 283 -8.53 7.65 -7.94
CA GLY A 283 -7.77 6.43 -8.13
C GLY A 283 -6.48 6.34 -7.31
N ALA A 284 -6.00 5.11 -7.10
CA ALA A 284 -4.85 4.82 -6.26
C ALA A 284 -3.54 5.41 -6.86
N ILE A 285 -3.10 4.91 -8.03
CA ILE A 285 -1.88 5.42 -8.69
C ILE A 285 -2.10 6.85 -9.21
N GLY A 286 -3.32 7.19 -9.66
CA GLY A 286 -3.66 8.55 -10.09
C GLY A 286 -3.59 9.59 -8.97
N GLY A 287 -3.76 9.16 -7.72
CA GLY A 287 -3.68 10.01 -6.53
C GLY A 287 -2.25 10.24 -6.01
N VAL A 288 -1.24 9.51 -6.50
CA VAL A 288 0.13 9.60 -5.98
C VAL A 288 0.66 11.05 -6.02
N PRO A 289 1.04 11.62 -4.85
CA PRO A 289 1.51 13.00 -4.77
C PRO A 289 2.97 13.14 -5.17
N THR A 290 3.35 14.35 -5.52
CA THR A 290 4.75 14.78 -5.66
C THR A 290 5.29 15.29 -4.32
N LEU A 291 6.62 15.29 -4.15
CA LEU A 291 7.27 15.79 -2.94
C LEU A 291 6.85 17.23 -2.60
N PRO A 292 6.84 18.22 -3.54
CA PRO A 292 6.41 19.58 -3.23
C PRO A 292 4.97 19.70 -2.75
N GLU A 293 4.05 18.83 -3.22
CA GLU A 293 2.66 18.83 -2.78
C GLU A 293 2.51 18.36 -1.33
N ILE A 294 3.31 17.37 -0.93
CA ILE A 294 3.34 16.90 0.46
C ILE A 294 3.90 17.98 1.38
N GLU A 295 5.05 18.58 1.00
CA GLU A 295 5.71 19.64 1.78
C GLU A 295 4.81 20.89 1.93
N ALA A 296 4.05 21.24 0.89
CA ALA A 296 3.10 22.35 0.95
C ALA A 296 1.99 22.11 1.99
N LEU A 297 1.47 20.87 2.09
CA LEU A 297 0.45 20.53 3.09
C LEU A 297 1.02 20.53 4.51
N GLU A 298 2.23 19.96 4.73
CA GLU A 298 2.90 20.00 6.03
C GLU A 298 3.18 21.42 6.51
N GLY A 299 3.56 22.32 5.60
CA GLY A 299 3.82 23.73 5.90
C GLY A 299 2.60 24.50 6.37
N THR A 300 1.42 24.19 5.85
CA THR A 300 0.16 24.81 6.28
C THR A 300 -0.26 24.41 7.69
N GLU A 301 -0.10 23.13 8.05
CA GLU A 301 -0.45 22.63 9.39
C GLU A 301 0.49 23.14 10.50
N SER A 302 1.78 23.36 10.16
CA SER A 302 2.76 23.90 11.10
C SER A 302 2.48 25.39 11.46
N GLY A 303 1.75 26.12 10.60
CA GLY A 303 1.40 27.53 10.81
C GLY A 303 0.16 27.77 11.68
N GLU A 304 -0.73 26.79 11.81
CA GLU A 304 -1.98 26.95 12.61
C GLU A 304 -1.83 26.59 14.09
N GLY A 305 -0.77 25.87 14.47
CA GLY A 305 -0.46 25.50 15.86
C GLY A 305 0.19 26.59 16.70
N GLY A 306 0.39 27.80 16.17
CA GLY A 306 1.10 28.92 16.79
C GLY A 306 0.27 30.17 17.12
N ARG A 307 -1.06 30.06 17.25
CA ARG A 307 -1.90 31.19 17.70
C ARG A 307 -2.69 30.88 18.94
#